data_18ff14d2ed7106bcd81a15b7b61b470c
#
_entry.id   18ff14d2ed7106bcd81a15b7b61b470c
#
_cell.length_a   1.000
_cell.length_b   1.000
_cell.length_c   1.000
_cell.angle_alpha   90.00
_cell.angle_beta   90.00
_cell.angle_gamma   90.00
#
_symmetry.space_group_name_H-M   'P 1'
#
loop_
_entity.id
_entity.type
_entity.pdbx_description
1 polymer ?
#
loop_
_entity_poly.entity_id
_entity_poly.type
_entity_poly.pdbx_seq_one_letter_code
_entity_poly.pdbx_strand_id
1 'polypeptide(L)'
;MDFTGDLADDLLFLKSMDIDMVGMGPYLEHRDTPLWRYREALPSQQERLRLGLHMVSCLRLLMPDINIAATTALQAIDPEGREKALEIGANVIMPNITPLGNRGNYRLYENKPGMDEGAEESTRRLMESVKRSGCEIQLDTWGDSLHFQNRVKK
;
A
#
# COMPACT_ATOMS: atom_id res chain seq x y z
N MET A 1 -20.36 1.88 -13.50
CA MET A 1 -19.71 3.15 -13.07
C MET A 1 -18.26 3.04 -13.52
N ASP A 2 -17.78 3.98 -14.30
CA ASP A 2 -16.38 3.98 -14.77
C ASP A 2 -15.56 4.83 -13.80
N PHE A 3 -14.73 4.20 -12.99
CA PHE A 3 -13.85 4.88 -12.03
C PHE A 3 -12.50 5.29 -12.62
N THR A 4 -12.25 4.95 -13.89
CA THR A 4 -10.91 5.12 -14.50
C THR A 4 -10.55 6.61 -14.63
N GLY A 5 -11.51 7.45 -14.95
CA GLY A 5 -11.34 8.90 -15.02
C GLY A 5 -10.99 9.50 -13.66
N ASP A 6 -11.75 9.17 -12.63
CA ASP A 6 -11.52 9.66 -11.26
C ASP A 6 -10.14 9.24 -10.73
N LEU A 7 -9.72 7.97 -10.99
CA LEU A 7 -8.39 7.48 -10.61
C LEU A 7 -7.27 8.19 -11.36
N ALA A 8 -7.46 8.54 -12.62
CA ALA A 8 -6.48 9.31 -13.39
C ALA A 8 -6.34 10.74 -12.85
N ASP A 9 -7.45 11.37 -12.48
CA ASP A 9 -7.46 12.70 -11.86
C ASP A 9 -6.75 12.69 -10.50
N ASP A 10 -6.94 11.64 -9.69
CA ASP A 10 -6.21 11.44 -8.44
C ASP A 10 -4.69 11.38 -8.67
N LEU A 11 -4.22 10.66 -9.69
CA LEU A 11 -2.79 10.60 -10.03
C LEU A 11 -2.23 11.98 -10.41
N LEU A 12 -2.97 12.73 -11.24
CA LEU A 12 -2.57 14.08 -11.66
C LEU A 12 -2.59 15.06 -10.47
N PHE A 13 -3.57 14.93 -9.58
CA PHE A 13 -3.62 15.70 -8.35
C PHE A 13 -2.40 15.43 -7.46
N LEU A 14 -2.07 14.16 -7.19
CA LEU A 14 -0.89 13.78 -6.40
C LEU A 14 0.40 14.36 -7.00
N LYS A 15 0.53 14.31 -8.33
CA LYS A 15 1.66 14.94 -9.03
C LYS A 15 1.69 16.46 -8.84
N SER A 16 0.55 17.12 -8.91
CA SER A 16 0.46 18.57 -8.73
C SER A 16 0.82 19.04 -7.32
N MET A 17 0.64 18.16 -6.32
CA MET A 17 0.98 18.41 -4.92
C MET A 17 2.46 18.21 -4.60
N ASP A 18 3.28 17.77 -5.57
CA ASP A 18 4.72 17.57 -5.43
C ASP A 18 5.09 16.69 -4.22
N ILE A 19 4.40 15.56 -4.07
CA ILE A 19 4.50 14.67 -2.91
C ILE A 19 5.81 13.88 -2.90
N ASP A 20 6.33 13.56 -1.73
CA ASP A 20 7.54 12.75 -1.54
C ASP A 20 7.23 11.25 -1.33
N MET A 21 6.04 10.95 -0.82
CA MET A 21 5.60 9.59 -0.52
C MET A 21 4.09 9.45 -0.66
N VAL A 22 3.66 8.28 -1.10
CA VAL A 22 2.24 7.92 -1.16
C VAL A 22 2.02 6.50 -0.66
N GLY A 23 0.93 6.29 0.07
CA GLY A 23 0.38 5.00 0.40
C GLY A 23 -1.04 4.92 -0.14
N MET A 24 -1.29 4.02 -1.07
CA MET A 24 -2.62 3.78 -1.61
C MET A 24 -2.90 2.30 -1.71
N GLY A 25 -4.16 1.96 -1.69
CA GLY A 25 -4.60 0.58 -1.82
C GLY A 25 -6.09 0.49 -2.10
N PRO A 26 -6.58 -0.70 -2.43
CA PRO A 26 -8.01 -0.91 -2.67
C PRO A 26 -8.81 -0.58 -1.41
N TYR A 27 -9.98 0.02 -1.60
CA TYR A 27 -10.94 0.18 -0.51
C TYR A 27 -11.42 -1.21 -0.05
N LEU A 28 -11.39 -1.41 1.25
CA LEU A 28 -11.91 -2.60 1.92
C LEU A 28 -13.09 -2.20 2.80
N GLU A 29 -14.22 -2.82 2.56
CA GLU A 29 -15.44 -2.56 3.31
C GLU A 29 -15.36 -3.11 4.73
N HIS A 30 -15.97 -2.38 5.68
CA HIS A 30 -16.15 -2.83 7.05
C HIS A 30 -17.60 -2.55 7.47
N ARG A 31 -18.26 -3.58 8.06
CA ARG A 31 -19.70 -3.52 8.43
C ARG A 31 -20.07 -2.38 9.37
N ASP A 32 -19.14 -1.95 10.21
CA ASP A 32 -19.34 -0.91 11.21
C ASP A 32 -19.10 0.52 10.64
N THR A 33 -18.93 0.64 9.31
CA THR A 33 -18.74 1.94 8.66
C THR A 33 -19.98 2.40 7.89
N PRO A 34 -20.24 3.72 7.80
CA PRO A 34 -21.37 4.22 7.01
C PRO A 34 -21.32 3.83 5.52
N LEU A 35 -20.11 3.59 4.98
CA LEU A 35 -19.92 3.21 3.58
C LEU A 35 -20.35 1.76 3.30
N TRP A 36 -20.52 0.91 4.32
CA TRP A 36 -21.01 -0.46 4.16
C TRP A 36 -22.32 -0.56 3.37
N ARG A 37 -23.20 0.43 3.51
CA ARG A 37 -24.49 0.48 2.79
C ARG A 37 -24.33 0.55 1.26
N TYR A 38 -23.15 0.96 0.77
CA TYR A 38 -22.87 1.10 -0.67
C TYR A 38 -22.04 -0.05 -1.23
N ARG A 39 -21.75 -1.10 -0.47
CA ARG A 39 -20.88 -2.22 -0.88
C ARG A 39 -21.30 -2.88 -2.20
N GLU A 40 -22.61 -2.94 -2.47
CA GLU A 40 -23.17 -3.52 -3.71
C GLU A 40 -22.83 -2.67 -4.96
N ALA A 41 -22.49 -1.41 -4.79
CA ALA A 41 -22.09 -0.52 -5.88
C ALA A 41 -20.58 -0.58 -6.17
N LEU A 42 -19.80 -1.27 -5.32
CA LEU A 42 -18.37 -1.38 -5.50
C LEU A 42 -18.02 -2.43 -6.55
N PRO A 43 -16.95 -2.25 -7.33
CA PRO A 43 -16.35 -3.32 -8.12
C PRO A 43 -15.97 -4.51 -7.23
N SER A 44 -15.83 -5.69 -7.85
CA SER A 44 -15.35 -6.88 -7.12
C SER A 44 -14.00 -6.61 -6.44
N GLN A 45 -13.68 -7.36 -5.37
CA GLN A 45 -12.38 -7.23 -4.69
C GLN A 45 -11.21 -7.44 -5.65
N GLN A 46 -11.32 -8.40 -6.58
CA GLN A 46 -10.30 -8.66 -7.58
C GLN A 46 -10.11 -7.48 -8.54
N GLU A 47 -11.19 -6.83 -8.95
CA GLU A 47 -11.10 -5.64 -9.80
C GLU A 47 -10.49 -4.46 -9.03
N ARG A 48 -10.83 -4.28 -7.76
CA ARG A 48 -10.22 -3.25 -6.90
C ARG A 48 -8.72 -3.51 -6.68
N LEU A 49 -8.32 -4.78 -6.51
CA LEU A 49 -6.91 -5.17 -6.45
C LEU A 49 -6.19 -4.81 -7.75
N ARG A 50 -6.77 -5.20 -8.90
CA ARG A 50 -6.20 -4.90 -10.22
C ARG A 50 -6.02 -3.39 -10.42
N LEU A 51 -7.03 -2.60 -10.12
CA LEU A 51 -6.98 -1.13 -10.22
C LEU A 51 -5.92 -0.56 -9.27
N GLY A 52 -5.84 -1.04 -8.02
CA GLY A 52 -4.82 -0.61 -7.05
C GLY A 52 -3.40 -0.89 -7.53
N LEU A 53 -3.15 -2.06 -8.12
CA LEU A 53 -1.85 -2.38 -8.72
C LEU A 53 -1.55 -1.51 -9.95
N HIS A 54 -2.54 -1.24 -10.81
CA HIS A 54 -2.36 -0.31 -11.93
C HIS A 54 -2.01 1.10 -11.44
N MET A 55 -2.66 1.58 -10.38
CA MET A 55 -2.35 2.88 -9.79
C MET A 55 -0.89 2.95 -9.31
N VAL A 56 -0.37 1.89 -8.67
CA VAL A 56 1.04 1.81 -8.25
C VAL A 56 1.97 1.94 -9.47
N SER A 57 1.70 1.18 -10.55
CA SER A 57 2.50 1.24 -11.77
C SER A 57 2.46 2.63 -12.42
N CYS A 58 1.27 3.22 -12.55
CA CYS A 58 1.10 4.54 -13.12
C CYS A 58 1.81 5.62 -12.29
N LEU A 59 1.72 5.54 -10.96
CA LEU A 59 2.45 6.45 -10.07
C LEU A 59 3.95 6.36 -10.26
N ARG A 60 4.51 5.14 -10.36
CA ARG A 60 5.95 4.96 -10.58
C ARG A 60 6.41 5.54 -11.90
N LEU A 61 5.62 5.40 -12.97
CA LEU A 61 5.92 6.01 -14.27
C LEU A 61 5.76 7.54 -14.25
N LEU A 62 4.74 8.05 -13.56
CA LEU A 62 4.42 9.47 -13.50
C LEU A 62 5.37 10.26 -12.58
N MET A 63 5.80 9.62 -11.48
CA MET A 63 6.65 10.19 -10.43
C MET A 63 7.73 9.16 -10.03
N PRO A 64 8.82 9.03 -10.82
CA PRO A 64 9.78 7.94 -10.67
C PRO A 64 10.57 7.98 -9.35
N ASP A 65 10.69 9.14 -8.72
CA ASP A 65 11.59 9.41 -7.60
C ASP A 65 10.90 9.41 -6.23
N ILE A 66 9.58 9.25 -6.17
CA ILE A 66 8.83 9.21 -4.91
C ILE A 66 8.87 7.84 -4.23
N ASN A 67 8.57 7.81 -2.95
CA ASN A 67 8.32 6.56 -2.23
C ASN A 67 6.86 6.11 -2.42
N ILE A 68 6.65 4.84 -2.77
CA ILE A 68 5.34 4.22 -2.93
C ILE A 68 5.23 3.02 -2.00
N ALA A 69 4.26 3.04 -1.08
CA ALA A 69 4.08 1.97 -0.10
C ALA A 69 3.27 0.79 -0.67
N ALA A 70 3.79 -0.43 -0.48
CA ALA A 70 3.03 -1.67 -0.65
C ALA A 70 2.11 -1.87 0.56
N THR A 71 0.85 -1.47 0.43
CA THR A 71 -0.09 -1.41 1.56
C THR A 71 -0.66 -2.78 1.94
N THR A 72 -1.01 -2.95 3.21
CA THR A 72 -1.67 -4.17 3.70
C THR A 72 -3.05 -4.41 3.13
N ALA A 73 -3.70 -3.38 2.57
CA ALA A 73 -4.99 -3.52 1.88
C ALA A 73 -4.89 -4.43 0.64
N LEU A 74 -3.76 -4.38 -0.08
CA LEU A 74 -3.49 -5.30 -1.20
C LEU A 74 -3.40 -6.75 -0.71
N GLN A 75 -2.69 -6.97 0.40
CA GLN A 75 -2.53 -8.29 1.00
C GLN A 75 -3.84 -8.85 1.59
N ALA A 76 -4.77 -8.00 2.01
CA ALA A 76 -6.06 -8.45 2.53
C ALA A 76 -6.95 -9.08 1.46
N ILE A 77 -6.76 -8.70 0.19
CA ILE A 77 -7.46 -9.29 -0.96
C ILE A 77 -6.69 -10.48 -1.54
N ASP A 78 -5.38 -10.33 -1.67
CA ASP A 78 -4.48 -11.34 -2.24
C ASP A 78 -3.27 -11.51 -1.31
N PRO A 79 -3.00 -12.72 -0.78
CA PRO A 79 -1.86 -12.96 0.11
C PRO A 79 -0.51 -12.46 -0.45
N GLU A 80 -0.35 -12.44 -1.79
CA GLU A 80 0.84 -11.95 -2.50
C GLU A 80 0.67 -10.50 -3.02
N GLY A 81 -0.37 -9.80 -2.59
CA GLY A 81 -0.69 -8.45 -3.10
C GLY A 81 0.40 -7.42 -2.85
N ARG A 82 1.15 -7.54 -1.74
CA ARG A 82 2.28 -6.65 -1.43
C ARG A 82 3.49 -6.96 -2.31
N GLU A 83 3.80 -8.24 -2.52
CA GLU A 83 4.85 -8.71 -3.41
C GLU A 83 4.61 -8.19 -4.84
N LYS A 84 3.40 -8.38 -5.36
CA LYS A 84 3.00 -7.85 -6.67
C LYS A 84 3.19 -6.34 -6.77
N ALA A 85 2.88 -5.59 -5.71
CA ALA A 85 3.10 -4.16 -5.69
C ALA A 85 4.59 -3.78 -5.73
N LEU A 86 5.47 -4.53 -5.02
CA LEU A 86 6.92 -4.33 -5.08
C LEU A 86 7.47 -4.59 -6.49
N GLU A 87 7.02 -5.65 -7.16
CA GLU A 87 7.45 -6.02 -8.51
C GLU A 87 7.13 -4.94 -9.56
N ILE A 88 6.06 -4.15 -9.34
CA ILE A 88 5.56 -3.18 -10.31
C ILE A 88 5.85 -1.73 -9.95
N GLY A 89 6.57 -1.46 -8.83
CA GLY A 89 7.02 -0.10 -8.57
C GLY A 89 6.87 0.42 -7.14
N ALA A 90 6.21 -0.30 -6.21
CA ALA A 90 6.30 0.04 -4.80
C ALA A 90 7.73 -0.22 -4.30
N ASN A 91 8.20 0.60 -3.36
CA ASN A 91 9.55 0.50 -2.79
C ASN A 91 9.60 0.72 -1.28
N VAL A 92 8.46 0.84 -0.64
CA VAL A 92 8.34 0.93 0.82
C VAL A 92 7.41 -0.15 1.33
N ILE A 93 7.83 -0.85 2.37
CA ILE A 93 7.01 -1.85 3.05
C ILE A 93 7.15 -1.68 4.56
N MET A 94 6.04 -1.75 5.29
CA MET A 94 6.00 -1.49 6.73
C MET A 94 5.61 -2.76 7.50
N PRO A 95 6.40 -3.19 8.50
CA PRO A 95 6.00 -4.25 9.41
C PRO A 95 4.91 -3.78 10.38
N ASN A 96 4.11 -4.72 10.88
CA ASN A 96 3.15 -4.41 11.93
C ASN A 96 3.82 -4.53 13.31
N ILE A 97 4.26 -3.42 13.86
CA ILE A 97 4.91 -3.33 15.17
C ILE A 97 3.94 -3.00 16.32
N THR A 98 2.64 -2.87 16.04
CA THR A 98 1.63 -2.62 17.07
C THR A 98 1.64 -3.75 18.11
N PRO A 99 1.74 -3.46 19.41
CA PRO A 99 1.66 -4.48 20.46
C PRO A 99 0.38 -5.30 20.38
N LEU A 100 0.47 -6.61 20.61
CA LEU A 100 -0.66 -7.55 20.45
C LEU A 100 -1.90 -7.11 21.24
N GLY A 101 -1.74 -6.63 22.47
CA GLY A 101 -2.85 -6.15 23.30
C GLY A 101 -3.62 -4.94 22.74
N ASN A 102 -3.01 -4.19 21.82
CA ASN A 102 -3.61 -2.99 21.23
C ASN A 102 -4.11 -3.22 19.80
N ARG A 103 -3.82 -4.39 19.19
CA ARG A 103 -4.18 -4.65 17.77
C ARG A 103 -5.68 -4.68 17.54
N GLY A 104 -6.47 -5.13 18.55
CA GLY A 104 -7.93 -5.12 18.46
C GLY A 104 -8.51 -3.73 18.16
N ASN A 105 -7.86 -2.66 18.65
CA ASN A 105 -8.26 -1.27 18.41
C ASN A 105 -7.91 -0.76 17.01
N TYR A 106 -7.09 -1.49 16.25
CA TYR A 106 -6.63 -1.16 14.90
C TYR A 106 -7.24 -2.06 13.83
N ARG A 107 -8.37 -2.68 14.11
CA ARG A 107 -9.14 -3.43 13.11
C ARG A 107 -9.88 -2.46 12.20
N LEU A 108 -9.16 -1.90 11.21
CA LEU A 108 -9.70 -0.91 10.28
C LEU A 108 -10.59 -1.52 9.19
N TYR A 109 -10.44 -2.82 8.92
CA TYR A 109 -11.21 -3.59 7.94
C TYR A 109 -11.19 -5.07 8.31
N GLU A 110 -12.13 -5.85 7.73
CA GLU A 110 -12.21 -7.28 7.96
C GLU A 110 -10.99 -8.01 7.36
N ASN A 111 -10.57 -9.10 8.00
CA ASN A 111 -9.42 -9.94 7.56
C ASN A 111 -8.08 -9.20 7.45
N LYS A 112 -7.86 -8.16 8.27
CA LYS A 112 -6.58 -7.45 8.30
C LYS A 112 -5.44 -8.44 8.61
N PRO A 113 -4.40 -8.54 7.74
CA PRO A 113 -3.28 -9.46 7.95
C PRO A 113 -2.47 -9.14 9.22
N GLY A 114 -1.87 -10.17 9.84
CA GLY A 114 -0.91 -10.02 10.93
C GLY A 114 -1.52 -9.59 12.27
N MET A 115 -2.80 -9.87 12.52
CA MET A 115 -3.46 -9.53 13.78
C MET A 115 -2.96 -10.35 14.97
N ASP A 116 -2.54 -11.60 14.73
CA ASP A 116 -2.16 -12.58 15.76
C ASP A 116 -0.63 -12.77 15.88
N GLU A 117 0.15 -12.03 15.10
CA GLU A 117 1.62 -12.18 15.02
C GLU A 117 2.32 -11.14 15.89
N GLY A 118 3.38 -11.54 16.62
CA GLY A 118 4.28 -10.61 17.30
C GLY A 118 5.02 -9.69 16.31
N ALA A 119 5.62 -8.60 16.80
CA ALA A 119 6.36 -7.67 15.96
C ALA A 119 7.56 -8.34 15.28
N GLU A 120 8.28 -9.22 15.97
CA GLU A 120 9.43 -9.97 15.43
C GLU A 120 8.99 -10.93 14.31
N GLU A 121 7.92 -11.67 14.52
CA GLU A 121 7.35 -12.58 13.52
C GLU A 121 6.85 -11.82 12.30
N SER A 122 6.15 -10.71 12.49
CA SER A 122 5.71 -9.83 11.41
C SER A 122 6.89 -9.31 10.59
N THR A 123 7.98 -8.90 11.25
CA THR A 123 9.20 -8.43 10.57
C THR A 123 9.88 -9.57 9.80
N ARG A 124 10.01 -10.75 10.40
CA ARG A 124 10.61 -11.92 9.75
C ARG A 124 9.86 -12.32 8.48
N ARG A 125 8.53 -12.44 8.56
CA ARG A 125 7.68 -12.75 7.40
C ARG A 125 7.77 -11.69 6.32
N LEU A 126 7.86 -10.42 6.72
CA LEU A 126 8.05 -9.33 5.80
C LEU A 126 9.37 -9.45 5.02
N MET A 127 10.48 -9.76 5.71
CA MET A 127 11.78 -9.96 5.06
C MET A 127 11.75 -11.15 4.07
N GLU A 128 11.09 -12.24 4.44
CA GLU A 128 10.90 -13.40 3.55
C GLU A 128 10.07 -13.05 2.32
N SER A 129 9.01 -12.26 2.51
CA SER A 129 8.12 -11.77 1.45
C SER A 129 8.89 -10.91 0.44
N VAL A 130 9.65 -9.92 0.92
CA VAL A 130 10.49 -9.07 0.06
C VAL A 130 11.52 -9.88 -0.72
N LYS A 131 12.16 -10.85 -0.07
CA LYS A 131 13.12 -11.73 -0.73
C LYS A 131 12.48 -12.58 -1.86
N ARG A 132 11.23 -13.05 -1.66
CA ARG A 132 10.49 -13.78 -2.70
C ARG A 132 10.20 -12.92 -3.93
N SER A 133 9.95 -11.61 -3.74
CA SER A 133 9.76 -10.65 -4.85
C SER A 133 11.06 -10.29 -5.58
N GLY A 134 12.19 -10.89 -5.24
CA GLY A 134 13.49 -10.55 -5.83
C GLY A 134 14.05 -9.21 -5.36
N CYS A 135 13.46 -8.61 -4.33
CA CYS A 135 13.87 -7.35 -3.74
C CYS A 135 14.74 -7.56 -2.50
N GLU A 136 15.45 -6.51 -2.08
CA GLU A 136 16.26 -6.49 -0.87
C GLU A 136 15.83 -5.34 0.05
N ILE A 137 15.76 -5.60 1.37
CA ILE A 137 15.46 -4.57 2.36
C ILE A 137 16.76 -3.84 2.73
N GLN A 138 16.75 -2.53 2.62
CA GLN A 138 17.81 -1.66 3.11
C GLN A 138 17.46 -1.17 4.51
N LEU A 139 18.20 -1.62 5.52
CA LEU A 139 17.98 -1.26 6.93
C LEU A 139 18.91 -0.15 7.42
N ASP A 140 20.08 0.03 6.78
CA ASP A 140 21.14 0.92 7.24
C ASP A 140 21.22 2.25 6.47
N THR A 141 20.15 2.60 5.76
CA THR A 141 20.07 3.84 4.98
C THR A 141 18.84 4.65 5.36
N TRP A 142 18.90 5.98 5.16
CA TRP A 142 17.74 6.84 5.29
C TRP A 142 16.69 6.44 4.26
N GLY A 143 15.43 6.29 4.72
CA GLY A 143 14.30 5.90 3.88
C GLY A 143 13.67 7.05 3.07
N ASP A 144 14.31 8.23 3.02
CA ASP A 144 13.81 9.38 2.27
C ASP A 144 13.78 9.09 0.77
N SER A 145 12.72 9.55 0.08
CA SER A 145 12.63 9.44 -1.37
C SER A 145 13.72 10.26 -2.06
N LEU A 146 14.13 9.84 -3.25
CA LEU A 146 15.04 10.64 -4.08
C LEU A 146 14.45 12.01 -4.40
N HIS A 147 13.13 12.09 -4.55
CA HIS A 147 12.40 13.34 -4.75
C HIS A 147 12.65 14.32 -3.60
N PHE A 148 12.46 13.88 -2.34
CA PHE A 148 12.75 14.68 -1.16
C PHE A 148 14.21 15.11 -1.10
N GLN A 149 15.14 14.16 -1.29
CA GLN A 149 16.58 14.44 -1.26
C GLN A 149 17.01 15.49 -2.28
N ASN A 150 16.42 15.44 -3.48
CA ASN A 150 16.71 16.41 -4.55
C ASN A 150 16.11 17.79 -4.25
N ARG A 151 14.98 17.85 -3.54
CA ARG A 151 14.31 19.09 -3.15
C ARG A 151 15.09 19.84 -2.04
N VAL A 152 15.62 19.12 -1.04
CA VAL A 152 16.35 19.74 0.07
C VAL A 152 17.80 20.10 -0.25
N LYS A 153 18.34 19.59 -1.36
CA LYS A 153 19.69 19.96 -1.86
C LYS A 153 19.72 21.26 -2.68
N LYS A 154 18.56 21.77 -3.06
CA LYS A 154 18.43 23.06 -3.74
C LYS A 154 18.35 24.20 -2.77
#